data_352ce91b6140d6e875402e29246fd6e8
#
_entry.id   352ce91b6140d6e875402e29246fd6e8
#
_cell.length_a   1.000
_cell.length_b   1.000
_cell.length_c   1.000
_cell.angle_alpha   90.00
_cell.angle_beta   90.00
_cell.angle_gamma   90.00
#
_symmetry.space_group_name_H-M   'P 1'
#
loop_
_entity.id
_entity.type
_entity.pdbx_description
1 polymer ?
#
loop_
_entity_poly.entity_id
_entity_poly.type
_entity_poly.pdbx_seq_one_letter_code
_entity_poly.pdbx_strand_id
1 'polypeptide(L)'
;MYAEKILHILKNYVEREFNGNVTAAGSYFGINPHTLRRWLLGDRTPTLNELGKALDLMGIDVPEHGERLEGYDMVPKVTARAGAGSSLITSDEVLGYYAFRRDLNRVGIHSKESVMLDVIGNSMEPLIRHKDTILVDQSVKEPSDGKIFLVGLGEELLVKRLQRTARGWLLRSENRDFADVAVEGPDLEAFRVYGRVRWFGRVL
;
A
#
# COMPACT_ATOMS: atom_id res chain seq x y z
N MET A 1 0.23 12.21 -9.72
CA MET A 1 0.04 11.43 -10.98
C MET A 1 -1.42 11.09 -11.29
N TYR A 2 -2.21 10.42 -10.41
CA TYR A 2 -3.63 10.11 -10.71
C TYR A 2 -4.51 11.38 -10.70
N ALA A 3 -4.37 12.22 -9.67
CA ALA A 3 -5.09 13.49 -9.56
C ALA A 3 -4.79 14.44 -10.74
N GLU A 4 -3.56 14.49 -11.21
CA GLU A 4 -3.15 15.30 -12.37
C GLU A 4 -3.82 14.83 -13.66
N LYS A 5 -3.91 13.50 -13.89
CA LYS A 5 -4.62 12.93 -15.03
C LYS A 5 -6.10 13.30 -15.00
N ILE A 6 -6.73 13.21 -13.82
CA ILE A 6 -8.14 13.56 -13.66
C ILE A 6 -8.36 15.06 -13.85
N LEU A 7 -7.48 15.90 -13.31
CA LEU A 7 -7.55 17.35 -13.53
C LEU A 7 -7.37 17.70 -15.01
N HIS A 8 -6.52 16.97 -15.74
CA HIS A 8 -6.37 17.13 -17.17
C HIS A 8 -7.67 16.76 -17.93
N ILE A 9 -8.32 15.68 -17.55
CA ILE A 9 -9.63 15.28 -18.11
C ILE A 9 -10.69 16.35 -17.83
N LEU A 10 -10.78 16.83 -16.59
CA LEU A 10 -11.71 17.88 -16.18
C LEU A 10 -11.45 19.18 -16.98
N LYS A 11 -10.20 19.58 -17.16
CA LYS A 11 -9.81 20.73 -17.96
C LYS A 11 -10.24 20.60 -19.40
N ASN A 12 -9.97 19.45 -20.04
CA ASN A 12 -10.40 19.20 -21.42
C ASN A 12 -11.92 19.18 -21.56
N TYR A 13 -12.63 18.66 -20.57
CA TYR A 13 -14.09 18.68 -20.54
C TYR A 13 -14.65 20.11 -20.47
N VAL A 14 -14.09 20.95 -19.57
CA VAL A 14 -14.50 22.36 -19.44
C VAL A 14 -14.23 23.15 -20.73
N GLU A 15 -13.09 22.89 -21.38
CA GLU A 15 -12.78 23.51 -22.68
C GLU A 15 -13.78 23.07 -23.76
N ARG A 16 -14.07 21.78 -23.85
CA ARG A 16 -14.91 21.22 -24.91
C ARG A 16 -16.39 21.58 -24.75
N GLU A 17 -16.95 21.38 -23.55
CA GLU A 17 -18.40 21.51 -23.31
C GLU A 17 -18.82 22.92 -22.89
N PHE A 18 -17.91 23.72 -22.34
CA PHE A 18 -18.19 25.05 -21.83
C PHE A 18 -17.38 26.16 -22.48
N ASN A 19 -16.59 25.86 -23.54
CA ASN A 19 -15.66 26.80 -24.19
C ASN A 19 -14.76 27.52 -23.18
N GLY A 20 -14.27 26.82 -22.16
CA GLY A 20 -13.43 27.39 -21.09
C GLY A 20 -14.20 28.27 -20.09
N ASN A 21 -15.51 28.35 -20.16
CA ASN A 21 -16.33 29.16 -19.22
C ASN A 21 -16.42 28.46 -17.86
N VAL A 22 -15.47 28.79 -16.98
CA VAL A 22 -15.35 28.22 -15.62
C VAL A 22 -16.59 28.51 -14.75
N THR A 23 -17.29 29.66 -14.99
CA THR A 23 -18.49 29.99 -14.23
C THR A 23 -19.64 29.06 -14.58
N ALA A 24 -19.88 28.84 -15.87
CA ALA A 24 -20.89 27.91 -16.35
C ALA A 24 -20.60 26.46 -15.93
N ALA A 25 -19.35 26.04 -16.07
CA ALA A 25 -18.88 24.72 -15.63
C ALA A 25 -19.02 24.54 -14.10
N GLY A 26 -18.69 25.56 -13.33
CA GLY A 26 -18.86 25.53 -11.87
C GLY A 26 -20.32 25.34 -11.46
N SER A 27 -21.24 26.05 -12.11
CA SER A 27 -22.68 25.88 -11.89
C SER A 27 -23.17 24.48 -12.25
N TYR A 28 -22.67 23.92 -13.36
CA TYR A 28 -22.99 22.56 -13.81
C TYR A 28 -22.52 21.49 -12.81
N PHE A 29 -21.29 21.59 -12.33
CA PHE A 29 -20.74 20.66 -11.36
C PHE A 29 -21.17 20.89 -9.91
N GLY A 30 -21.93 21.98 -9.64
CA GLY A 30 -22.25 22.37 -8.26
C GLY A 30 -21.01 22.80 -7.46
N ILE A 31 -19.96 23.28 -8.13
CA ILE A 31 -18.68 23.70 -7.56
C ILE A 31 -18.57 25.22 -7.68
N ASN A 32 -18.12 25.88 -6.60
CA ASN A 32 -17.86 27.30 -6.66
C ASN A 32 -16.86 27.63 -7.79
N PRO A 33 -17.16 28.56 -8.72
CA PRO A 33 -16.31 28.87 -9.86
C PRO A 33 -14.87 29.27 -9.48
N HIS A 34 -14.69 29.95 -8.35
CA HIS A 34 -13.35 30.29 -7.86
C HIS A 34 -12.58 29.03 -7.43
N THR A 35 -13.26 28.08 -6.80
CA THR A 35 -12.66 26.79 -6.41
C THR A 35 -12.29 25.98 -7.65
N LEU A 36 -13.20 25.88 -8.63
CA LEU A 36 -12.94 25.18 -9.89
C LEU A 36 -11.75 25.79 -10.64
N ARG A 37 -11.67 27.11 -10.70
CA ARG A 37 -10.53 27.82 -11.33
C ARG A 37 -9.20 27.43 -10.68
N ARG A 38 -9.15 27.40 -9.35
CA ARG A 38 -7.92 27.02 -8.61
C ARG A 38 -7.51 25.56 -8.89
N TRP A 39 -8.47 24.65 -9.10
CA TRP A 39 -8.18 23.28 -9.51
C TRP A 39 -7.58 23.24 -10.91
N LEU A 40 -8.20 23.94 -11.87
CA LEU A 40 -7.75 23.96 -13.27
C LEU A 40 -6.36 24.63 -13.43
N LEU A 41 -5.99 25.54 -12.53
CA LEU A 41 -4.68 26.16 -12.49
C LEU A 41 -3.62 25.37 -11.70
N GLY A 42 -4.05 24.35 -10.95
CA GLY A 42 -3.16 23.58 -10.09
C GLY A 42 -2.86 24.21 -8.72
N ASP A 43 -3.50 25.35 -8.39
CA ASP A 43 -3.31 26.07 -7.14
C ASP A 43 -3.93 25.34 -5.92
N ARG A 44 -4.83 24.44 -6.16
CA ARG A 44 -5.47 23.58 -5.15
C ARG A 44 -5.75 22.22 -5.74
N THR A 45 -5.36 21.19 -5.02
CA THR A 45 -5.75 19.80 -5.33
C THR A 45 -7.14 19.53 -4.76
N PRO A 46 -8.12 19.10 -5.58
CA PRO A 46 -9.44 18.72 -5.09
C PRO A 46 -9.36 17.43 -4.25
N THR A 47 -10.29 17.28 -3.31
CA THR A 47 -10.49 16.02 -2.62
C THR A 47 -11.13 14.98 -3.55
N LEU A 48 -10.99 13.71 -3.23
CA LEU A 48 -11.59 12.62 -4.01
C LEU A 48 -13.13 12.73 -4.11
N ASN A 49 -13.79 13.15 -3.02
CA ASN A 49 -15.24 13.40 -3.03
C ASN A 49 -15.65 14.55 -3.96
N GLU A 50 -14.85 15.60 -4.02
CA GLU A 50 -15.11 16.73 -4.92
C GLU A 50 -14.92 16.33 -6.38
N LEU A 51 -13.87 15.54 -6.67
CA LEU A 51 -13.60 15.00 -8.01
C LEU A 51 -14.65 13.96 -8.42
N GLY A 52 -15.06 13.07 -7.53
CA GLY A 52 -16.05 12.03 -7.81
C GLY A 52 -17.33 12.63 -8.38
N LYS A 53 -17.91 13.62 -7.71
CA LYS A 53 -19.12 14.33 -8.19
C LYS A 53 -18.96 14.95 -9.58
N ALA A 54 -17.80 15.55 -9.86
CA ALA A 54 -17.55 16.15 -11.15
C ALA A 54 -17.48 15.10 -12.26
N LEU A 55 -16.84 13.95 -11.97
CA LEU A 55 -16.65 12.87 -12.93
C LEU A 55 -17.97 12.12 -13.20
N ASP A 56 -18.80 11.92 -12.17
CA ASP A 56 -20.15 11.36 -12.31
C ASP A 56 -21.01 12.20 -13.28
N LEU A 57 -20.96 13.53 -13.12
CA LEU A 57 -21.69 14.46 -13.99
C LEU A 57 -21.12 14.50 -15.42
N MET A 58 -19.86 14.17 -15.60
CA MET A 58 -19.22 14.03 -16.91
C MET A 58 -19.54 12.69 -17.58
N GLY A 59 -20.27 11.78 -16.91
CA GLY A 59 -20.51 10.41 -17.36
C GLY A 59 -19.22 9.57 -17.43
N ILE A 60 -18.20 10.02 -16.74
CA ILE A 60 -16.97 9.25 -16.57
C ILE A 60 -17.17 8.41 -15.32
N ASP A 61 -17.44 7.15 -15.53
CA ASP A 61 -17.47 6.16 -14.48
C ASP A 61 -16.08 6.07 -13.86
N VAL A 62 -15.84 6.86 -12.83
CA VAL A 62 -14.70 6.65 -11.96
C VAL A 62 -15.14 5.51 -11.07
N PRO A 63 -14.51 4.35 -11.14
CA PRO A 63 -14.75 3.35 -10.12
C PRO A 63 -14.57 4.09 -8.78
N GLU A 64 -15.67 4.37 -8.08
CA GLU A 64 -15.62 4.81 -6.69
C GLU A 64 -14.59 3.92 -6.06
N HIS A 65 -13.52 4.49 -5.53
CA HIS A 65 -12.38 3.83 -4.93
C HIS A 65 -12.67 2.38 -4.61
N GLY A 66 -12.33 1.48 -5.58
CA GLY A 66 -12.74 0.09 -5.65
C GLY A 66 -14.26 -0.01 -5.49
N GLU A 67 -15.02 -0.32 -6.55
CA GLU A 67 -16.27 -1.03 -6.34
C GLU A 67 -15.97 -1.92 -5.14
N ARG A 68 -16.64 -1.67 -4.04
CA ARG A 68 -16.53 -2.57 -2.89
C ARG A 68 -17.11 -3.86 -3.39
N LEU A 69 -16.27 -4.68 -3.99
CA LEU A 69 -16.66 -6.03 -4.34
C LEU A 69 -17.29 -6.57 -3.07
N GLU A 70 -18.60 -6.75 -3.10
CA GLU A 70 -19.35 -7.10 -1.91
C GLU A 70 -18.67 -8.31 -1.26
N GLY A 71 -18.26 -8.18 -0.01
CA GLY A 71 -17.49 -9.21 0.68
C GLY A 71 -15.97 -9.19 0.49
N TYR A 72 -15.40 -8.21 -0.21
CA TYR A 72 -13.95 -8.05 -0.37
C TYR A 72 -13.44 -6.76 0.25
N ASP A 73 -12.18 -6.78 0.66
CA ASP A 73 -11.39 -5.61 1.03
C ASP A 73 -10.23 -5.47 0.05
N MET A 74 -9.91 -4.22 -0.31
CA MET A 74 -8.82 -3.90 -1.22
C MET A 74 -7.55 -3.62 -0.41
N VAL A 75 -6.50 -4.41 -0.65
CA VAL A 75 -5.19 -4.23 -0.01
C VAL A 75 -4.25 -3.56 -1.00
N PRO A 76 -3.68 -2.39 -0.65
CA PRO A 76 -2.80 -1.67 -1.55
C PRO A 76 -1.45 -2.40 -1.72
N LYS A 77 -0.96 -2.43 -2.96
CA LYS A 77 0.41 -2.82 -3.29
C LYS A 77 1.28 -1.58 -3.37
N VAL A 78 2.36 -1.55 -2.61
CA VAL A 78 3.26 -0.42 -2.49
C VAL A 78 4.72 -0.86 -2.56
N THR A 79 5.64 0.08 -2.76
CA THR A 79 7.06 -0.14 -2.45
C THR A 79 7.32 0.26 -1.00
N ALA A 80 8.30 -0.38 -0.36
CA ALA A 80 8.63 -0.10 1.02
C ALA A 80 10.13 -0.05 1.26
N ARG A 81 10.52 0.71 2.29
CA ARG A 81 11.88 0.79 2.83
C ARG A 81 11.83 0.69 4.34
N ALA A 82 12.94 0.28 4.95
CA ALA A 82 13.06 0.34 6.40
C ALA A 82 13.02 1.81 6.87
N GLY A 83 12.19 2.09 7.87
CA GLY A 83 12.10 3.39 8.51
C GLY A 83 12.91 3.44 9.81
N ALA A 84 13.34 4.60 10.22
CA ALA A 84 14.07 4.82 11.47
C ALA A 84 13.22 4.54 12.73
N GLY A 85 11.90 4.43 12.59
CA GLY A 85 10.95 4.11 13.66
C GLY A 85 10.31 2.74 13.49
N SER A 86 9.25 2.48 14.25
CA SER A 86 8.43 1.25 14.13
C SER A 86 7.49 1.26 12.93
N SER A 87 7.56 2.28 12.07
CA SER A 87 6.73 2.41 10.88
C SER A 87 7.52 2.03 9.64
N LEU A 88 6.89 1.21 8.79
CA LEU A 88 7.36 0.95 7.45
C LEU A 88 7.20 2.23 6.62
N ILE A 89 8.27 2.70 5.99
CA ILE A 89 8.14 3.78 5.02
C ILE A 89 7.65 3.15 3.72
N THR A 90 6.37 3.33 3.45
CA THR A 90 5.78 2.97 2.16
C THR A 90 5.87 4.14 1.21
N SER A 91 5.96 3.86 -0.08
CA SER A 91 5.79 4.92 -1.09
C SER A 91 4.36 5.48 -1.02
N ASP A 92 4.21 6.78 -1.28
CA ASP A 92 2.89 7.40 -1.48
C ASP A 92 2.22 6.89 -2.77
N GLU A 93 2.98 6.20 -3.61
CA GLU A 93 2.51 5.63 -4.86
C GLU A 93 1.98 4.21 -4.63
N VAL A 94 0.67 4.05 -4.79
CA VAL A 94 0.04 2.73 -4.83
C VAL A 94 0.21 2.15 -6.23
N LEU A 95 0.91 1.02 -6.33
CA LEU A 95 1.18 0.33 -7.60
C LEU A 95 -0.04 -0.44 -8.12
N GLY A 96 -0.98 -0.77 -7.23
CA GLY A 96 -2.18 -1.52 -7.54
C GLY A 96 -2.90 -1.96 -6.27
N TYR A 97 -3.98 -2.74 -6.45
CA TYR A 97 -4.75 -3.28 -5.33
C TYR A 97 -4.97 -4.78 -5.52
N TYR A 98 -4.98 -5.50 -4.42
CA TYR A 98 -5.39 -6.91 -4.35
C TYR A 98 -6.70 -7.04 -3.60
N ALA A 99 -7.67 -7.73 -4.18
CA ALA A 99 -8.96 -8.00 -3.55
C ALA A 99 -8.86 -9.24 -2.65
N PHE A 100 -9.06 -9.07 -1.36
CA PHE A 100 -9.12 -10.15 -0.38
C PHE A 100 -10.52 -10.26 0.20
N ARG A 101 -11.05 -11.49 0.29
CA ARG A 101 -12.35 -11.75 0.92
C ARG A 101 -12.30 -11.40 2.41
N ARG A 102 -13.32 -10.68 2.90
CA ARG A 102 -13.41 -10.27 4.32
C ARG A 102 -13.49 -11.44 5.30
N ASP A 103 -13.98 -12.58 4.86
CA ASP A 103 -14.02 -13.77 5.70
C ASP A 103 -12.62 -14.32 6.02
N LEU A 104 -11.58 -13.93 5.27
CA LEU A 104 -10.18 -14.23 5.60
C LEU A 104 -9.71 -13.60 6.91
N ASN A 105 -10.43 -12.60 7.43
CA ASN A 105 -10.20 -12.07 8.78
C ASN A 105 -10.32 -13.20 9.85
N ARG A 106 -11.16 -14.20 9.61
CA ARG A 106 -11.32 -15.36 10.51
C ARG A 106 -10.07 -16.23 10.59
N VAL A 107 -9.24 -16.24 9.54
CA VAL A 107 -7.96 -16.94 9.53
C VAL A 107 -6.79 -16.00 9.83
N GLY A 108 -7.11 -14.79 10.30
CA GLY A 108 -6.14 -13.82 10.79
C GLY A 108 -5.48 -12.99 9.70
N ILE A 109 -6.16 -12.75 8.57
CA ILE A 109 -5.72 -11.79 7.56
C ILE A 109 -6.53 -10.52 7.76
N HIS A 110 -5.90 -9.49 8.35
CA HIS A 110 -6.52 -8.19 8.59
C HIS A 110 -6.24 -7.26 7.41
N SER A 111 -7.03 -7.38 6.36
CA SER A 111 -6.81 -6.71 5.07
C SER A 111 -6.72 -5.17 5.19
N LYS A 112 -7.49 -4.55 6.10
CA LYS A 112 -7.49 -3.10 6.29
C LYS A 112 -6.19 -2.52 6.85
N GLU A 113 -5.43 -3.35 7.56
CA GLU A 113 -4.16 -2.98 8.20
C GLU A 113 -2.97 -3.66 7.50
N SER A 114 -3.21 -4.15 6.28
CA SER A 114 -2.22 -4.88 5.50
C SER A 114 -1.77 -4.10 4.27
N VAL A 115 -0.55 -4.42 3.83
CA VAL A 115 0.02 -3.94 2.57
C VAL A 115 0.58 -5.12 1.77
N MET A 116 0.63 -4.96 0.44
CA MET A 116 1.27 -5.90 -0.46
C MET A 116 2.62 -5.37 -0.90
N LEU A 117 3.63 -6.23 -0.88
CA LEU A 117 5.01 -5.90 -1.27
C LEU A 117 5.59 -6.99 -2.16
N ASP A 118 6.41 -6.62 -3.12
CA ASP A 118 7.21 -7.58 -3.87
C ASP A 118 8.49 -7.93 -3.11
N VAL A 119 8.81 -9.21 -3.11
CA VAL A 119 10.01 -9.73 -2.45
C VAL A 119 11.23 -9.56 -3.34
N ILE A 120 12.30 -9.02 -2.78
CA ILE A 120 13.60 -8.91 -3.42
C ILE A 120 14.58 -9.84 -2.69
N GLY A 121 15.25 -10.70 -3.47
CA GLY A 121 16.22 -11.66 -2.92
C GLY A 121 15.66 -13.08 -2.77
N ASN A 122 16.52 -14.02 -2.46
CA ASN A 122 16.26 -15.46 -2.50
C ASN A 122 16.39 -16.14 -1.13
N SER A 123 16.55 -15.36 -0.05
CA SER A 123 16.81 -15.91 1.30
C SER A 123 15.66 -16.76 1.87
N MET A 124 14.44 -16.60 1.32
CA MET A 124 13.26 -17.33 1.76
C MET A 124 12.84 -18.44 0.78
N GLU A 125 13.67 -18.75 -0.22
CA GLU A 125 13.43 -19.89 -1.11
C GLU A 125 13.59 -21.23 -0.36
N PRO A 126 12.84 -22.26 -0.75
CA PRO A 126 11.91 -22.34 -1.88
C PRO A 126 10.50 -21.81 -1.57
N LEU A 127 10.22 -21.42 -0.31
CA LEU A 127 8.89 -21.04 0.14
C LEU A 127 8.44 -19.71 -0.52
N ILE A 128 9.22 -18.66 -0.32
CA ILE A 128 8.96 -17.34 -0.92
C ILE A 128 10.17 -17.01 -1.81
N ARG A 129 9.90 -16.72 -3.09
CA ARG A 129 10.93 -16.47 -4.09
C ARG A 129 11.04 -15.00 -4.45
N HIS A 130 12.12 -14.67 -5.13
CA HIS A 130 12.29 -13.37 -5.75
C HIS A 130 11.09 -13.04 -6.67
N LYS A 131 10.54 -11.84 -6.56
CA LYS A 131 9.33 -11.33 -7.25
C LYS A 131 8.00 -11.96 -6.79
N ASP A 132 7.96 -12.82 -5.79
CA ASP A 132 6.70 -13.14 -5.15
C ASP A 132 6.13 -11.88 -4.49
N THR A 133 4.81 -11.76 -4.49
CA THR A 133 4.12 -10.70 -3.73
C THR A 133 3.69 -11.26 -2.39
N ILE A 134 4.01 -10.57 -1.30
CA ILE A 134 3.61 -10.93 0.07
C ILE A 134 2.56 -9.96 0.61
N LEU A 135 1.65 -10.48 1.44
CA LEU A 135 0.75 -9.69 2.28
C LEU A 135 1.35 -9.56 3.68
N VAL A 136 1.57 -8.33 4.11
CA VAL A 136 2.11 -7.99 5.43
C VAL A 136 1.01 -7.35 6.26
N ASP A 137 0.62 -8.03 7.33
CA ASP A 137 -0.32 -7.55 8.34
C ASP A 137 0.45 -6.66 9.34
N GLN A 138 0.27 -5.35 9.23
CA GLN A 138 0.96 -4.34 10.05
C GLN A 138 0.34 -4.16 11.43
N SER A 139 -0.82 -4.76 11.71
CA SER A 139 -1.40 -4.78 13.06
C SER A 139 -0.63 -5.71 13.99
N VAL A 140 0.09 -6.69 13.45
CA VAL A 140 0.84 -7.69 14.22
C VAL A 140 2.32 -7.32 14.26
N LYS A 141 2.71 -6.51 15.22
CA LYS A 141 4.09 -6.06 15.45
C LYS A 141 4.82 -6.85 16.55
N GLU A 142 4.10 -7.64 17.32
CA GLU A 142 4.70 -8.51 18.33
C GLU A 142 5.30 -9.75 17.65
N PRO A 143 6.62 -9.94 17.74
CA PRO A 143 7.28 -11.08 17.12
C PRO A 143 6.85 -12.38 17.80
N SER A 144 6.60 -13.41 17.00
CA SER A 144 6.17 -14.74 17.47
C SER A 144 7.04 -15.82 16.88
N ASP A 145 7.36 -16.81 17.71
CA ASP A 145 8.22 -17.93 17.35
C ASP A 145 7.68 -18.73 16.16
N GLY A 146 8.58 -19.10 15.24
CA GLY A 146 8.29 -19.91 14.06
C GLY A 146 7.47 -19.21 12.97
N LYS A 147 7.13 -17.92 13.12
CA LYS A 147 6.34 -17.19 12.12
C LYS A 147 7.22 -16.30 11.24
N ILE A 148 6.72 -15.99 10.04
CA ILE A 148 7.45 -15.15 9.07
C ILE A 148 6.98 -13.71 9.25
N PHE A 149 7.96 -12.81 9.32
CA PHE A 149 7.74 -11.39 9.49
C PHE A 149 8.53 -10.57 8.47
N LEU A 150 8.02 -9.40 8.18
CA LEU A 150 8.78 -8.31 7.60
C LEU A 150 9.45 -7.55 8.74
N VAL A 151 10.77 -7.51 8.73
CA VAL A 151 11.57 -6.91 9.80
C VAL A 151 12.60 -5.94 9.23
N GLY A 152 13.05 -5.00 10.05
CA GLY A 152 14.18 -4.13 9.78
C GLY A 152 15.33 -4.44 10.71
N LEU A 153 16.54 -4.40 10.17
CA LEU A 153 17.80 -4.44 10.92
C LEU A 153 18.68 -3.33 10.37
N GLY A 154 18.81 -2.23 11.12
CA GLY A 154 19.37 -0.99 10.60
C GLY A 154 18.54 -0.45 9.42
N GLU A 155 19.16 -0.26 8.27
CA GLU A 155 18.51 0.21 7.04
C GLU A 155 17.98 -0.92 6.15
N GLU A 156 18.27 -2.16 6.48
CA GLU A 156 17.83 -3.32 5.69
C GLU A 156 16.41 -3.74 6.02
N LEU A 157 15.64 -4.03 4.98
CA LEU A 157 14.29 -4.59 5.07
C LEU A 157 14.35 -6.06 4.68
N LEU A 158 13.98 -6.94 5.61
CA LEU A 158 14.16 -8.37 5.48
C LEU A 158 12.84 -9.13 5.71
N VAL A 159 12.62 -10.17 4.92
CA VAL A 159 11.60 -11.19 5.19
C VAL A 159 12.31 -12.39 5.81
N LYS A 160 11.95 -12.73 7.04
CA LYS A 160 12.60 -13.82 7.79
C LYS A 160 11.63 -14.58 8.66
N ARG A 161 11.92 -15.86 8.93
CA ARG A 161 11.26 -16.61 9.97
C ARG A 161 11.92 -16.28 11.31
N LEU A 162 11.12 -15.87 12.27
CA LEU A 162 11.63 -15.53 13.60
C LEU A 162 11.65 -16.78 14.49
N GLN A 163 12.77 -17.02 15.13
CA GLN A 163 12.93 -18.03 16.17
C GLN A 163 13.37 -17.36 17.44
N ARG A 164 12.66 -17.63 18.54
CA ARG A 164 13.00 -17.07 19.85
C ARG A 164 14.24 -17.77 20.40
N THR A 165 15.17 -16.99 20.92
CA THR A 165 16.36 -17.47 21.65
C THR A 165 16.29 -17.04 23.11
N ALA A 166 17.22 -17.51 23.95
CA ALA A 166 17.30 -17.07 25.34
C ALA A 166 17.70 -15.59 25.49
N ARG A 167 18.31 -14.98 24.46
CA ARG A 167 18.86 -13.61 24.50
C ARG A 167 18.22 -12.63 23.53
N GLY A 168 17.29 -13.09 22.68
CA GLY A 168 16.67 -12.28 21.64
C GLY A 168 15.99 -13.09 20.57
N TRP A 169 16.35 -12.84 19.32
CA TRP A 169 15.75 -13.47 18.15
C TRP A 169 16.81 -13.99 17.18
N LEU A 170 16.53 -15.11 16.54
CA LEU A 170 17.24 -15.60 15.37
C LEU A 170 16.38 -15.37 14.14
N LEU A 171 16.87 -14.57 13.19
CA LEU A 171 16.25 -14.30 11.90
C LEU A 171 16.66 -15.40 10.93
N ARG A 172 15.77 -16.39 10.76
CA ARG A 172 16.08 -17.58 9.95
C ARG A 172 15.70 -17.38 8.50
N SER A 173 16.61 -17.82 7.63
CA SER A 173 16.36 -17.98 6.21
C SER A 173 15.74 -19.35 5.93
N GLU A 174 14.80 -19.45 4.99
CA GLU A 174 14.33 -20.76 4.49
C GLU A 174 15.39 -21.38 3.56
N ASN A 175 16.13 -20.54 2.83
CA ASN A 175 17.21 -20.93 1.97
C ASN A 175 18.49 -21.14 2.80
N ARG A 176 18.99 -22.37 2.78
CA ARG A 176 20.18 -22.78 3.56
C ARG A 176 21.49 -22.18 3.06
N ASP A 177 21.51 -21.61 1.86
CA ASP A 177 22.67 -20.88 1.34
C ASP A 177 22.87 -19.52 2.02
N PHE A 178 21.87 -19.08 2.79
CA PHE A 178 21.90 -17.84 3.55
C PHE A 178 22.03 -18.13 5.04
N ALA A 179 23.01 -17.54 5.68
CA ALA A 179 23.20 -17.66 7.12
C ALA A 179 22.02 -17.04 7.89
N ASP A 180 21.67 -17.66 9.00
CA ASP A 180 20.76 -17.07 9.98
C ASP A 180 21.44 -15.89 10.69
N VAL A 181 20.67 -14.85 11.06
CA VAL A 181 21.19 -13.66 11.74
C VAL A 181 20.67 -13.63 13.17
N ALA A 182 21.59 -13.67 14.13
CA ALA A 182 21.23 -13.48 15.55
C ALA A 182 21.06 -11.99 15.84
N VAL A 183 19.96 -11.65 16.53
CA VAL A 183 19.65 -10.29 17.01
C VAL A 183 19.60 -10.33 18.51
N GLU A 184 20.71 -9.93 19.14
CA GLU A 184 20.91 -10.01 20.58
C GLU A 184 21.61 -8.73 21.09
N GLY A 185 21.45 -8.44 22.38
CA GLY A 185 22.13 -7.31 23.01
C GLY A 185 21.85 -5.96 22.31
N PRO A 186 22.88 -5.22 21.89
CA PRO A 186 22.72 -3.91 21.23
C PRO A 186 21.93 -3.96 19.91
N ASP A 187 21.97 -5.09 19.17
CA ASP A 187 21.28 -5.24 17.89
C ASP A 187 19.74 -5.19 18.05
N LEU A 188 19.23 -5.48 19.23
CA LEU A 188 17.81 -5.32 19.56
C LEU A 188 17.34 -3.89 19.46
N GLU A 189 18.22 -2.90 19.65
CA GLU A 189 17.87 -1.48 19.50
C GLU A 189 17.67 -1.09 18.04
N ALA A 190 18.35 -1.76 17.12
CA ALA A 190 18.22 -1.56 15.68
C ALA A 190 17.17 -2.46 15.03
N PHE A 191 16.68 -3.46 15.75
CA PHE A 191 15.69 -4.41 15.27
C PHE A 191 14.28 -3.82 15.32
N ARG A 192 13.56 -3.94 14.20
CA ARG A 192 12.18 -3.47 14.07
C ARG A 192 11.31 -4.56 13.45
N VAL A 193 10.07 -4.69 13.92
CA VAL A 193 9.07 -5.58 13.33
C VAL A 193 8.01 -4.71 12.66
N TYR A 194 7.88 -4.83 11.35
CA TYR A 194 6.94 -4.03 10.56
C TYR A 194 5.59 -4.71 10.39
N GLY A 195 5.57 -6.03 10.43
CA GLY A 195 4.33 -6.79 10.35
C GLY A 195 4.57 -8.27 10.08
N ARG A 196 3.51 -9.05 10.27
CA ARG A 196 3.54 -10.49 10.03
C ARG A 196 3.17 -10.79 8.58
N VAL A 197 3.97 -11.63 7.90
CA VAL A 197 3.61 -12.15 6.58
C VAL A 197 2.51 -13.19 6.74
N ARG A 198 1.36 -12.96 6.10
CA ARG A 198 0.17 -13.80 6.22
C ARG A 198 -0.15 -14.58 4.95
N TRP A 199 0.30 -14.08 3.82
CA TRP A 199 0.03 -14.69 2.53
C TRP A 199 1.15 -14.33 1.56
N PHE A 200 1.35 -15.17 0.57
CA PHE A 200 2.18 -14.86 -0.60
C PHE A 200 1.54 -15.45 -1.85
N GLY A 201 1.84 -14.83 -2.99
CA GLY A 201 1.41 -15.28 -4.31
C GLY A 201 2.49 -15.10 -5.36
N ARG A 202 2.38 -15.91 -6.40
CA ARG A 202 3.35 -15.97 -7.50
C ARG A 202 2.62 -15.98 -8.83
N VAL A 203 3.14 -15.21 -9.80
CA VAL A 203 2.80 -15.35 -11.20
C VAL A 203 3.80 -16.31 -11.83
N LEU A 204 3.32 -17.34 -12.52
CA LEU A 204 4.13 -18.37 -13.18
C LEU A 204 4.52 -17.93 -14.60
#